data_7d277dc635445ee6328cb560fd7647c7
#
_entry.id   7d277dc635445ee6328cb560fd7647c7
#
_cell.length_a   1.000
_cell.length_b   1.000
_cell.length_c   1.000
_cell.angle_alpha   90.00
_cell.angle_beta   90.00
_cell.angle_gamma   90.00
#
_symmetry.space_group_name_H-M   'P 1'
#
loop_
_entity.id
_entity.type
_entity.pdbx_description
1 polymer ?
#
loop_
_entity_poly.entity_id
_entity_poly.type
_entity_poly.pdbx_seq_one_letter_code
_entity_poly.pdbx_strand_id
1 'polypeptide(L)'
;MTITSGEVAITSSGKGGKGINIDGTLTIGEAGSEGPIVTVATTGSYISKTGYGMESDIIGSPKAIKVLGNIVINSGNVTTSTKSDGGEGIESKASITINGGTVVCDTYDDAINAGNKITVNDGIVWAHSTGNDGIDCNGRAGLEFNGGVVLSSGTNAPEGSFDCDQNNFTITGGTLIGTGGDASRVTSNTQPYATVSNQKITSNTYLCLQKTDGTVICAYKVPNAYNSAKVLVSSPEFVSGTSYNLVRNVTSVTNAEESYFDGKFLVGGTISGGTTTTISPR
;
A
#
# COMPACT_ATOMS: atom_id res chain seq x y z
N MET A 1 -11.92 20.44 3.36
CA MET A 1 -11.43 20.77 2.00
C MET A 1 -11.97 19.73 1.04
N THR A 2 -12.37 20.14 -0.17
CA THR A 2 -12.81 19.22 -1.22
C THR A 2 -12.08 19.58 -2.52
N ILE A 3 -11.59 18.59 -3.24
CA ILE A 3 -10.95 18.71 -4.56
C ILE A 3 -11.72 17.77 -5.49
N THR A 4 -12.59 18.33 -6.36
CA THR A 4 -13.50 17.53 -7.20
C THR A 4 -12.98 17.30 -8.61
N SER A 5 -12.17 18.20 -9.14
CA SER A 5 -11.64 18.15 -10.51
C SER A 5 -10.39 19.00 -10.66
N GLY A 6 -9.78 18.93 -11.84
CA GLY A 6 -8.58 19.70 -12.17
C GLY A 6 -7.28 19.06 -11.68
N GLU A 7 -6.21 19.82 -11.67
CA GLU A 7 -4.88 19.38 -11.30
C GLU A 7 -4.34 20.19 -10.12
N VAL A 8 -3.82 19.48 -9.11
CA VAL A 8 -3.14 20.07 -7.95
C VAL A 8 -1.74 19.46 -7.88
N ALA A 9 -0.70 20.27 -8.07
CA ALA A 9 0.69 19.86 -7.99
C ALA A 9 1.40 20.67 -6.90
N ILE A 10 1.91 20.00 -5.85
CA ILE A 10 2.55 20.65 -4.71
C ILE A 10 3.91 20.00 -4.46
N THR A 11 4.94 20.84 -4.29
CA THR A 11 6.24 20.39 -3.78
C THR A 11 6.62 21.22 -2.55
N SER A 12 6.87 20.55 -1.43
CA SER A 12 7.34 21.17 -0.19
C SER A 12 8.78 20.74 0.09
N SER A 13 9.71 21.71 0.12
CA SER A 13 11.15 21.46 0.32
C SER A 13 11.68 21.86 1.71
N GLY A 14 10.84 22.50 2.51
CA GLY A 14 11.22 22.93 3.87
C GLY A 14 11.35 21.76 4.84
N LYS A 15 12.22 21.92 5.85
CA LYS A 15 12.32 20.94 6.94
C LYS A 15 10.97 20.79 7.65
N GLY A 16 10.54 19.55 7.90
CA GLY A 16 9.25 19.25 8.51
C GLY A 16 8.04 19.71 7.67
N GLY A 17 8.27 20.07 6.39
CA GLY A 17 7.25 20.63 5.52
C GLY A 17 6.12 19.65 5.21
N LYS A 18 4.91 20.17 5.04
CA LYS A 18 3.74 19.44 4.56
C LYS A 18 3.34 19.99 3.19
N GLY A 19 2.88 19.10 2.31
CA GLY A 19 2.29 19.54 1.05
C GLY A 19 0.85 20.02 1.27
N ILE A 20 -0.05 19.11 1.62
CA ILE A 20 -1.41 19.44 2.05
C ILE A 20 -1.49 19.23 3.55
N ASN A 21 -1.93 20.24 4.30
CA ASN A 21 -2.09 20.16 5.75
C ASN A 21 -3.47 20.75 6.15
N ILE A 22 -4.34 19.93 6.75
CA ILE A 22 -5.75 20.29 7.00
C ILE A 22 -6.16 19.82 8.39
N ASP A 23 -6.79 20.70 9.16
CA ASP A 23 -7.33 20.37 10.48
C ASP A 23 -8.68 19.61 10.40
N GLY A 24 -9.47 19.82 9.35
CA GLY A 24 -10.75 19.16 9.13
C GLY A 24 -10.65 17.94 8.22
N THR A 25 -11.70 17.65 7.47
CA THR A 25 -11.79 16.54 6.52
C THR A 25 -11.27 16.94 5.14
N LEU A 26 -10.57 16.02 4.47
CA LEU A 26 -10.20 16.10 3.06
C LEU A 26 -11.06 15.12 2.24
N THR A 27 -11.70 15.62 1.19
CA THR A 27 -12.39 14.79 0.20
C THR A 27 -11.77 15.01 -1.17
N ILE A 28 -11.40 13.95 -1.86
CA ILE A 28 -10.82 13.95 -3.20
C ILE A 28 -11.75 13.18 -4.14
N GLY A 29 -12.16 13.83 -5.23
CA GLY A 29 -13.04 13.26 -6.24
C GLY A 29 -14.50 13.12 -5.79
N GLU A 30 -15.34 12.80 -6.75
CA GLU A 30 -16.76 12.46 -6.58
C GLU A 30 -17.03 11.08 -7.16
N ALA A 31 -17.95 10.35 -6.54
CA ALA A 31 -18.29 9.00 -7.01
C ALA A 31 -18.78 9.04 -8.48
N GLY A 32 -18.24 8.13 -9.30
CA GLY A 32 -18.61 8.01 -10.71
C GLY A 32 -18.00 9.07 -11.64
N SER A 33 -17.11 9.93 -11.14
CA SER A 33 -16.35 10.89 -11.96
C SER A 33 -14.93 10.38 -12.23
N GLU A 34 -14.24 10.95 -13.23
CA GLU A 34 -12.80 10.72 -13.44
C GLU A 34 -11.97 11.30 -12.28
N GLY A 35 -12.47 12.35 -11.63
CA GLY A 35 -11.86 13.02 -10.50
C GLY A 35 -10.63 13.88 -10.85
N PRO A 36 -9.97 14.44 -9.82
CA PRO A 36 -8.81 15.29 -9.97
C PRO A 36 -7.52 14.50 -10.15
N ILE A 37 -6.47 15.20 -10.61
CA ILE A 37 -5.08 14.76 -10.52
C ILE A 37 -4.45 15.52 -9.35
N VAL A 38 -3.99 14.79 -8.32
CA VAL A 38 -3.36 15.37 -7.12
C VAL A 38 -1.98 14.80 -6.95
N THR A 39 -0.95 15.60 -7.13
CA THR A 39 0.45 15.20 -6.98
C THR A 39 1.10 16.02 -5.87
N VAL A 40 1.57 15.35 -4.83
CA VAL A 40 2.16 16.01 -3.66
C VAL A 40 3.50 15.37 -3.31
N ALA A 41 4.57 16.16 -3.31
CA ALA A 41 5.90 15.72 -2.97
C ALA A 41 6.46 16.52 -1.78
N THR A 42 7.15 15.84 -0.85
CA THR A 42 7.99 16.50 0.15
C THR A 42 9.43 16.04 -0.01
N THR A 43 10.34 17.01 -0.15
CA THR A 43 11.79 16.74 -0.33
C THR A 43 12.62 17.23 0.85
N GLY A 44 12.00 17.91 1.81
CA GLY A 44 12.63 18.39 3.03
C GLY A 44 12.91 17.26 4.02
N SER A 45 13.91 17.47 4.90
CA SER A 45 14.21 16.56 6.00
C SER A 45 13.28 16.82 7.21
N TYR A 46 13.29 15.90 8.17
CA TYR A 46 12.66 16.12 9.48
C TYR A 46 13.35 17.22 10.29
N ILE A 47 12.69 17.67 11.34
CA ILE A 47 13.25 18.54 12.39
C ILE A 47 13.45 17.70 13.64
N SER A 48 14.69 17.60 14.12
CA SER A 48 15.06 16.89 15.33
C SER A 48 15.41 17.85 16.47
N LYS A 49 15.07 17.50 17.71
CA LYS A 49 15.46 18.24 18.92
C LYS A 49 16.98 18.22 19.15
N THR A 50 17.58 17.06 18.94
CA THR A 50 18.99 16.81 19.27
C THR A 50 19.91 16.78 18.04
N GLY A 51 19.35 16.72 16.84
CA GLY A 51 20.08 16.54 15.59
C GLY A 51 20.50 15.09 15.31
N TYR A 52 20.18 14.13 16.17
CA TYR A 52 20.58 12.72 16.03
C TYR A 52 19.55 11.82 15.37
N GLY A 53 18.36 12.32 14.99
CA GLY A 53 17.42 11.61 14.14
C GLY A 53 16.80 10.34 14.73
N MET A 54 16.80 10.17 16.04
CA MET A 54 15.97 9.13 16.66
C MET A 54 14.50 9.53 16.58
N GLU A 55 13.62 8.59 16.32
CA GLU A 55 12.17 8.83 16.15
C GLU A 55 11.59 9.65 17.32
N SER A 56 11.99 9.35 18.55
CA SER A 56 11.62 10.11 19.76
C SER A 56 12.09 11.58 19.77
N ASP A 57 13.04 11.93 18.93
CA ASP A 57 13.59 13.28 18.81
C ASP A 57 12.94 14.08 17.68
N ILE A 58 12.16 13.46 16.80
CA ILE A 58 11.50 14.11 15.68
C ILE A 58 10.37 14.98 16.22
N ILE A 59 10.47 16.30 16.03
CA ILE A 59 9.46 17.30 16.42
C ILE A 59 8.72 17.88 15.21
N GLY A 60 9.16 17.58 14.02
CA GLY A 60 8.51 17.96 12.77
C GLY A 60 8.99 17.05 11.64
N SER A 61 8.08 16.23 11.13
CA SER A 61 8.34 15.33 10.01
C SER A 61 7.69 15.81 8.73
N PRO A 62 8.30 15.60 7.57
CA PRO A 62 7.66 15.92 6.31
C PRO A 62 6.50 14.97 6.06
N LYS A 63 5.36 15.49 5.56
CA LYS A 63 4.21 14.69 5.18
C LYS A 63 3.68 15.20 3.83
N ALA A 64 3.44 14.32 2.86
CA ALA A 64 2.88 14.81 1.61
C ALA A 64 1.44 15.31 1.85
N ILE A 65 0.57 14.49 2.42
CA ILE A 65 -0.78 14.86 2.83
C ILE A 65 -0.95 14.54 4.31
N LYS A 66 -1.26 15.57 5.13
CA LYS A 66 -1.58 15.44 6.55
C LYS A 66 -2.95 16.04 6.85
N VAL A 67 -3.81 15.26 7.48
CA VAL A 67 -5.17 15.67 7.84
C VAL A 67 -5.46 15.26 9.28
N LEU A 68 -5.97 16.18 10.11
CA LEU A 68 -6.37 15.84 11.49
C LEU A 68 -7.73 15.12 11.53
N GLY A 69 -8.63 15.41 10.58
CA GLY A 69 -9.89 14.70 10.40
C GLY A 69 -9.80 13.55 9.39
N ASN A 70 -10.94 13.15 8.85
CA ASN A 70 -11.00 12.04 7.89
C ASN A 70 -10.45 12.42 6.51
N ILE A 71 -9.94 11.42 5.80
CA ILE A 71 -9.64 11.49 4.37
C ILE A 71 -10.59 10.56 3.63
N VAL A 72 -11.22 11.07 2.57
CA VAL A 72 -12.09 10.29 1.68
C VAL A 72 -11.61 10.50 0.24
N ILE A 73 -11.25 9.42 -0.43
CA ILE A 73 -10.89 9.44 -1.86
C ILE A 73 -11.96 8.67 -2.62
N ASN A 74 -12.75 9.37 -3.42
CA ASN A 74 -13.85 8.78 -4.19
C ASN A 74 -13.45 8.45 -5.64
N SER A 75 -12.54 9.23 -6.21
CA SER A 75 -12.04 9.07 -7.58
C SER A 75 -10.80 9.94 -7.80
N GLY A 76 -10.23 9.88 -9.00
CA GLY A 76 -9.05 10.65 -9.40
C GLY A 76 -7.74 9.92 -9.24
N ASN A 77 -6.65 10.63 -9.52
CA ASN A 77 -5.29 10.12 -9.41
C ASN A 77 -4.56 10.87 -8.31
N VAL A 78 -4.24 10.20 -7.21
CA VAL A 78 -3.53 10.77 -6.06
C VAL A 78 -2.13 10.17 -6.00
N THR A 79 -1.11 10.99 -6.20
CA THR A 79 0.30 10.58 -6.12
C THR A 79 0.99 11.34 -5.01
N THR A 80 1.61 10.62 -4.09
CA THR A 80 2.42 11.20 -3.01
C THR A 80 3.82 10.65 -3.01
N SER A 81 4.80 11.49 -2.65
CA SER A 81 6.18 11.04 -2.44
C SER A 81 6.86 11.81 -1.32
N THR A 82 7.66 11.07 -0.53
CA THR A 82 8.50 11.63 0.55
C THR A 82 9.87 10.97 0.53
N LYS A 83 10.91 11.63 1.09
CA LYS A 83 12.30 11.14 0.99
C LYS A 83 13.09 11.19 2.29
N SER A 84 12.44 11.40 3.41
CA SER A 84 13.12 11.57 4.69
C SER A 84 12.41 10.85 5.82
N ASP A 85 13.13 10.51 6.86
CA ASP A 85 12.59 9.94 8.10
C ASP A 85 11.35 10.71 8.57
N GLY A 86 10.33 10.00 9.02
CA GLY A 86 9.02 10.53 9.39
C GLY A 86 8.22 11.05 8.19
N GLY A 87 8.67 10.77 6.97
CA GLY A 87 8.03 11.19 5.72
C GLY A 87 6.94 10.25 5.27
N GLU A 88 5.72 10.44 5.77
CA GLU A 88 4.54 9.68 5.34
C GLU A 88 3.91 10.27 4.07
N GLY A 89 3.28 9.39 3.31
CA GLY A 89 2.57 9.77 2.09
C GLY A 89 1.21 10.41 2.39
N ILE A 90 0.30 9.63 2.95
CA ILE A 90 -1.05 10.06 3.32
C ILE A 90 -1.25 9.75 4.80
N GLU A 91 -1.32 10.80 5.64
CA GLU A 91 -1.58 10.68 7.08
C GLU A 91 -2.93 11.27 7.44
N SER A 92 -3.77 10.49 8.13
CA SER A 92 -4.97 10.97 8.83
C SER A 92 -4.87 10.67 10.31
N LYS A 93 -5.12 11.65 11.17
CA LYS A 93 -5.25 11.38 12.62
C LYS A 93 -6.60 10.76 12.99
N ALA A 94 -7.50 10.61 12.03
CA ALA A 94 -8.79 9.93 12.15
C ALA A 94 -8.83 8.72 11.22
N SER A 95 -9.67 8.71 10.19
CA SER A 95 -9.83 7.56 9.29
C SER A 95 -9.55 7.91 7.84
N ILE A 96 -9.11 6.92 7.07
CA ILE A 96 -8.93 7.01 5.61
C ILE A 96 -9.91 6.05 4.95
N THR A 97 -10.68 6.54 3.98
CA THR A 97 -11.56 5.73 3.14
C THR A 97 -11.25 5.94 1.68
N ILE A 98 -10.94 4.88 0.97
CA ILE A 98 -10.72 4.89 -0.48
C ILE A 98 -11.89 4.15 -1.11
N ASN A 99 -12.73 4.88 -1.86
CA ASN A 99 -13.90 4.37 -2.54
C ASN A 99 -13.65 4.12 -4.03
N GLY A 100 -12.52 4.60 -4.57
CA GLY A 100 -12.17 4.47 -5.97
C GLY A 100 -10.95 5.32 -6.33
N GLY A 101 -10.64 5.38 -7.63
CA GLY A 101 -9.49 6.11 -8.15
C GLY A 101 -8.18 5.35 -8.07
N THR A 102 -7.10 6.04 -8.34
CA THR A 102 -5.73 5.52 -8.31
C THR A 102 -4.93 6.25 -7.24
N VAL A 103 -4.36 5.51 -6.29
CA VAL A 103 -3.55 6.06 -5.21
C VAL A 103 -2.14 5.48 -5.27
N VAL A 104 -1.15 6.34 -5.40
CA VAL A 104 0.27 5.97 -5.47
C VAL A 104 1.03 6.69 -4.37
N CYS A 105 1.61 5.94 -3.47
CA CYS A 105 2.44 6.48 -2.39
C CYS A 105 3.84 5.86 -2.45
N ASP A 106 4.87 6.68 -2.68
CA ASP A 106 6.28 6.27 -2.71
C ASP A 106 7.04 7.06 -1.63
N THR A 107 7.29 6.43 -0.50
CA THR A 107 7.64 7.13 0.73
C THR A 107 8.88 6.58 1.41
N TYR A 108 9.39 7.35 2.37
CA TYR A 108 10.41 6.85 3.27
C TYR A 108 9.79 6.19 4.51
N ASP A 109 8.84 6.87 5.15
CA ASP A 109 8.06 6.37 6.29
C ASP A 109 6.76 5.75 5.77
N ASP A 110 5.73 5.57 6.59
CA ASP A 110 4.49 4.91 6.18
C ASP A 110 3.92 5.49 4.88
N ALA A 111 3.56 4.62 3.96
CA ALA A 111 2.98 5.12 2.72
C ALA A 111 1.56 5.65 2.95
N ILE A 112 0.76 4.94 3.75
CA ILE A 112 -0.58 5.36 4.17
C ILE A 112 -0.72 5.06 5.67
N ASN A 113 -0.99 6.09 6.49
CA ASN A 113 -1.14 5.98 7.94
C ASN A 113 -2.47 6.56 8.43
N ALA A 114 -3.16 5.85 9.32
CA ALA A 114 -4.38 6.36 9.96
C ALA A 114 -4.42 6.09 11.47
N GLY A 115 -4.85 7.10 12.23
CA GLY A 115 -4.99 7.00 13.67
C GLY A 115 -6.21 6.17 14.15
N ASN A 116 -7.18 5.87 13.29
CA ASN A 116 -8.39 5.14 13.69
C ASN A 116 -8.71 3.95 12.78
N LYS A 117 -8.90 4.15 11.46
CA LYS A 117 -9.30 3.11 10.52
C LYS A 117 -8.83 3.41 9.09
N ILE A 118 -8.42 2.38 8.36
CA ILE A 118 -8.25 2.44 6.91
C ILE A 118 -9.25 1.48 6.26
N THR A 119 -10.05 2.01 5.33
CA THR A 119 -11.01 1.21 4.55
C THR A 119 -10.74 1.41 3.07
N VAL A 120 -10.57 0.33 2.33
CA VAL A 120 -10.52 0.35 0.86
C VAL A 120 -11.74 -0.42 0.34
N ASN A 121 -12.65 0.32 -0.30
CA ASN A 121 -13.85 -0.23 -0.90
C ASN A 121 -13.65 -0.59 -2.37
N ASP A 122 -12.85 0.21 -3.08
CA ASP A 122 -12.53 0.02 -4.50
C ASP A 122 -11.33 0.90 -4.88
N GLY A 123 -10.91 0.85 -6.15
CA GLY A 123 -9.77 1.59 -6.71
C GLY A 123 -8.49 0.76 -6.77
N ILE A 124 -7.41 1.41 -7.16
CA ILE A 124 -6.09 0.77 -7.29
C ILE A 124 -5.09 1.52 -6.43
N VAL A 125 -4.55 0.86 -5.41
CA VAL A 125 -3.64 1.42 -4.42
C VAL A 125 -2.28 0.77 -4.54
N TRP A 126 -1.25 1.59 -4.72
CA TRP A 126 0.15 1.19 -4.61
C TRP A 126 0.81 1.97 -3.47
N ALA A 127 1.06 1.30 -2.36
CA ALA A 127 1.63 1.84 -1.15
C ALA A 127 3.03 1.25 -0.95
N HIS A 128 4.08 2.07 -1.05
CA HIS A 128 5.46 1.66 -0.92
C HIS A 128 6.19 2.54 0.10
N SER A 129 6.78 1.88 1.08
CA SER A 129 7.69 2.49 2.04
C SER A 129 9.08 1.85 1.92
N THR A 130 10.12 2.69 2.06
CA THR A 130 11.52 2.24 2.09
C THR A 130 12.07 2.12 3.50
N GLY A 131 11.43 2.71 4.50
CA GLY A 131 11.92 2.78 5.88
C GLY A 131 10.93 2.30 6.94
N ASN A 132 9.64 2.12 6.61
CA ASN A 132 8.60 1.74 7.55
C ASN A 132 7.53 0.87 6.90
N ASP A 133 6.25 1.00 7.29
CA ASP A 133 5.15 0.20 6.81
C ASP A 133 4.57 0.69 5.46
N GLY A 134 4.08 -0.23 4.67
CA GLY A 134 3.33 0.14 3.48
C GLY A 134 2.00 0.79 3.85
N ILE A 135 1.20 0.12 4.66
CA ILE A 135 -0.07 0.64 5.19
C ILE A 135 -0.11 0.37 6.69
N ASP A 136 -0.24 1.44 7.49
CA ASP A 136 -0.28 1.40 8.95
C ASP A 136 -1.59 1.98 9.51
N CYS A 137 -2.16 1.33 10.51
CA CYS A 137 -3.33 1.81 11.23
C CYS A 137 -3.20 1.60 12.73
N ASN A 138 -2.93 2.66 13.47
CA ASN A 138 -2.71 2.60 14.92
C ASN A 138 -4.02 2.44 15.74
N GLY A 139 -5.17 2.54 15.07
CA GLY A 139 -6.48 2.53 15.74
C GLY A 139 -7.09 1.14 15.86
N ARG A 140 -7.91 0.95 16.91
CA ARG A 140 -8.59 -0.33 17.16
C ARG A 140 -9.56 -0.76 16.06
N ALA A 141 -10.07 0.19 15.26
CA ALA A 141 -10.93 -0.12 14.13
C ALA A 141 -10.16 -0.76 12.97
N GLY A 142 -8.84 -0.53 12.87
CA GLY A 142 -7.88 -1.27 12.08
C GLY A 142 -8.05 -1.14 10.57
N LEU A 143 -7.80 -2.24 9.88
CA LEU A 143 -7.79 -2.34 8.41
C LEU A 143 -9.03 -3.08 7.91
N GLU A 144 -9.64 -2.56 6.84
CA GLU A 144 -10.77 -3.20 6.16
C GLU A 144 -10.62 -3.08 4.64
N PHE A 145 -10.54 -4.21 3.96
CA PHE A 145 -10.44 -4.30 2.51
C PHE A 145 -11.68 -5.00 1.95
N ASN A 146 -12.49 -4.24 1.22
CA ASN A 146 -13.78 -4.69 0.67
C ASN A 146 -13.72 -4.89 -0.85
N GLY A 147 -12.73 -4.31 -1.54
CA GLY A 147 -12.61 -4.38 -3.00
C GLY A 147 -11.33 -3.73 -3.51
N GLY A 148 -11.28 -3.57 -4.83
CA GLY A 148 -10.16 -2.94 -5.52
C GLY A 148 -8.88 -3.78 -5.58
N VAL A 149 -7.76 -3.12 -5.88
CA VAL A 149 -6.43 -3.72 -5.88
C VAL A 149 -5.55 -2.96 -4.89
N VAL A 150 -4.98 -3.66 -3.93
CA VAL A 150 -4.10 -3.07 -2.91
C VAL A 150 -2.75 -3.77 -2.91
N LEU A 151 -1.74 -3.04 -3.34
CA LEU A 151 -0.35 -3.47 -3.40
C LEU A 151 0.41 -2.70 -2.34
N SER A 152 0.89 -3.40 -1.32
CA SER A 152 1.58 -2.77 -0.20
C SER A 152 2.96 -3.38 0.01
N SER A 153 3.98 -2.54 0.11
CA SER A 153 5.35 -2.95 0.40
C SER A 153 5.96 -2.08 1.48
N GLY A 154 6.19 -2.67 2.63
CA GLY A 154 6.95 -2.06 3.72
C GLY A 154 8.41 -2.50 3.70
N THR A 155 9.19 -2.12 4.71
CA THR A 155 10.59 -2.51 4.84
C THR A 155 10.76 -3.86 5.57
N ASN A 156 11.95 -4.15 6.06
CA ASN A 156 12.25 -5.37 6.81
C ASN A 156 11.68 -5.29 8.23
N ALA A 157 11.47 -6.46 8.87
CA ALA A 157 10.97 -6.53 10.24
C ALA A 157 11.73 -5.58 11.20
N PRO A 158 11.01 -4.96 12.15
CA PRO A 158 9.64 -5.27 12.56
C PRO A 158 8.54 -4.77 11.63
N GLU A 159 8.87 -3.90 10.70
CA GLU A 159 7.94 -3.22 9.80
C GLU A 159 7.36 -4.18 8.74
N GLY A 160 6.24 -3.81 8.15
CA GLY A 160 5.52 -4.71 7.28
C GLY A 160 4.78 -4.09 6.11
N SER A 161 4.01 -4.94 5.44
CA SER A 161 3.13 -4.51 4.36
C SER A 161 1.84 -3.89 4.88
N PHE A 162 1.24 -4.51 5.87
CA PHE A 162 0.01 -4.10 6.53
C PHE A 162 0.22 -4.21 8.03
N ASP A 163 0.25 -3.09 8.71
CA ASP A 163 0.27 -3.06 10.16
C ASP A 163 -1.03 -2.45 10.73
N CYS A 164 -1.49 -3.01 11.83
CA CYS A 164 -2.62 -2.51 12.60
C CYS A 164 -2.49 -2.81 14.10
N ASP A 165 -1.27 -2.88 14.63
CA ASP A 165 -1.01 -3.13 16.05
C ASP A 165 -1.78 -4.35 16.60
N GLN A 166 -1.98 -5.39 15.79
CA GLN A 166 -2.79 -6.57 16.09
C GLN A 166 -4.28 -6.27 16.42
N ASN A 167 -4.76 -5.12 15.99
CA ASN A 167 -6.17 -4.74 16.04
C ASN A 167 -6.99 -5.46 14.94
N ASN A 168 -8.14 -4.91 14.57
CA ASN A 168 -8.98 -5.51 13.54
C ASN A 168 -8.33 -5.46 12.15
N PHE A 169 -8.31 -6.57 11.45
CA PHE A 169 -7.90 -6.67 10.06
C PHE A 169 -8.91 -7.55 9.31
N THR A 170 -9.72 -6.93 8.47
CA THR A 170 -10.83 -7.59 7.78
C THR A 170 -10.59 -7.60 6.26
N ILE A 171 -10.83 -8.75 5.63
CA ILE A 171 -10.78 -8.90 4.17
C ILE A 171 -12.12 -9.49 3.71
N THR A 172 -12.88 -8.71 2.94
CA THR A 172 -14.14 -9.14 2.36
C THR A 172 -14.10 -9.19 0.83
N GLY A 173 -13.11 -8.53 0.20
CA GLY A 173 -12.96 -8.49 -1.25
C GLY A 173 -11.64 -7.89 -1.70
N GLY A 174 -11.44 -7.83 -3.02
CA GLY A 174 -10.31 -7.21 -3.67
C GLY A 174 -9.10 -8.13 -3.89
N THR A 175 -8.13 -7.63 -4.65
CA THR A 175 -6.82 -8.27 -4.82
C THR A 175 -5.82 -7.58 -3.91
N LEU A 176 -5.32 -8.30 -2.90
CA LEU A 176 -4.33 -7.80 -1.96
C LEU A 176 -3.01 -8.52 -2.17
N ILE A 177 -1.92 -7.78 -2.30
CA ILE A 177 -0.56 -8.31 -2.29
C ILE A 177 0.28 -7.44 -1.36
N GLY A 178 0.62 -8.00 -0.21
CA GLY A 178 1.49 -7.37 0.77
C GLY A 178 2.85 -8.04 0.84
N THR A 179 3.94 -7.27 0.84
CA THR A 179 5.32 -7.72 1.04
C THR A 179 6.02 -6.83 2.06
N GLY A 180 6.63 -7.42 3.05
CA GLY A 180 7.33 -6.69 4.12
C GLY A 180 8.08 -7.66 5.02
N GLY A 181 8.74 -7.13 6.06
CA GLY A 181 9.33 -7.97 7.10
C GLY A 181 8.28 -8.65 7.95
N ASP A 182 7.13 -7.96 8.13
CA ASP A 182 5.95 -8.50 8.82
C ASP A 182 4.65 -8.13 8.07
N ALA A 183 3.53 -8.62 8.58
CA ALA A 183 2.17 -8.22 8.27
C ALA A 183 1.28 -8.64 9.44
N SER A 184 0.39 -7.75 9.87
CA SER A 184 -0.57 -8.03 10.91
C SER A 184 -1.45 -9.22 10.58
N ARG A 185 -1.96 -9.86 11.61
CA ARG A 185 -2.82 -11.04 11.48
C ARG A 185 -4.23 -10.62 11.02
N VAL A 186 -4.72 -11.21 9.94
CA VAL A 186 -6.13 -11.09 9.54
C VAL A 186 -7.02 -11.69 10.64
N THR A 187 -7.94 -10.88 11.16
CA THR A 187 -8.85 -11.26 12.26
C THR A 187 -10.22 -11.73 11.77
N SER A 188 -10.63 -11.28 10.58
CA SER A 188 -11.90 -11.64 9.96
C SER A 188 -11.78 -11.65 8.43
N ASN A 189 -12.39 -12.62 7.78
CA ASN A 189 -12.45 -12.66 6.31
C ASN A 189 -13.69 -13.39 5.80
N THR A 190 -14.24 -12.92 4.68
CA THR A 190 -15.20 -13.66 3.83
C THR A 190 -14.59 -14.01 2.49
N GLN A 191 -13.50 -13.32 2.09
CA GLN A 191 -12.67 -13.70 0.95
C GLN A 191 -11.43 -14.46 1.43
N PRO A 192 -11.08 -15.59 0.79
CA PRO A 192 -9.90 -16.37 1.19
C PRO A 192 -8.59 -15.60 1.02
N TYR A 193 -7.66 -15.82 1.94
CA TYR A 193 -6.33 -15.24 1.93
C TYR A 193 -5.26 -16.28 2.32
N ALA A 194 -4.02 -16.00 1.99
CA ALA A 194 -2.88 -16.77 2.45
C ALA A 194 -1.77 -15.84 2.97
N THR A 195 -1.05 -16.31 3.98
CA THR A 195 0.16 -15.67 4.49
C THR A 195 1.31 -16.66 4.42
N VAL A 196 2.44 -16.23 3.84
CA VAL A 196 3.64 -17.04 3.68
C VAL A 196 4.85 -16.29 4.24
N SER A 197 5.53 -16.89 5.23
CA SER A 197 6.71 -16.28 5.86
C SER A 197 8.01 -16.81 5.24
N ASN A 198 9.13 -16.17 5.61
CA ASN A 198 10.49 -16.55 5.22
C ASN A 198 10.71 -16.57 3.70
N GLN A 199 10.11 -15.62 2.99
CA GLN A 199 10.28 -15.52 1.54
C GLN A 199 11.47 -14.64 1.19
N LYS A 200 12.45 -15.20 0.46
CA LYS A 200 13.51 -14.38 -0.14
C LYS A 200 13.01 -13.77 -1.44
N ILE A 201 12.99 -12.44 -1.51
CA ILE A 201 12.52 -11.69 -2.67
C ILE A 201 13.61 -10.72 -3.12
N THR A 202 13.90 -10.73 -4.41
CA THR A 202 14.80 -9.79 -5.06
C THR A 202 13.98 -8.58 -5.52
N SER A 203 14.46 -7.37 -5.24
CA SER A 203 13.81 -6.14 -5.68
C SER A 203 13.65 -6.09 -7.20
N ASN A 204 12.60 -5.42 -7.67
CA ASN A 204 12.28 -5.26 -9.08
C ASN A 204 12.03 -6.57 -9.86
N THR A 205 11.77 -7.68 -9.15
CA THR A 205 11.23 -8.92 -9.73
C THR A 205 9.74 -9.02 -9.41
N TYR A 206 9.04 -9.89 -10.16
CA TYR A 206 7.62 -10.08 -9.93
C TYR A 206 7.35 -11.17 -8.91
N LEU A 207 6.33 -10.92 -8.08
CA LEU A 207 5.60 -11.87 -7.25
C LEU A 207 4.28 -12.16 -7.94
N CYS A 208 4.09 -13.40 -8.38
CA CYS A 208 2.93 -13.80 -9.17
C CYS A 208 2.01 -14.73 -8.39
N LEU A 209 0.70 -14.50 -8.51
CA LEU A 209 -0.33 -15.45 -8.13
C LEU A 209 -0.71 -16.27 -9.35
N GLN A 210 -0.75 -17.60 -9.20
CA GLN A 210 -0.97 -18.51 -10.31
C GLN A 210 -1.83 -19.69 -9.86
N LYS A 211 -2.75 -20.15 -10.72
CA LYS A 211 -3.45 -21.42 -10.54
C LYS A 211 -2.45 -22.57 -10.72
N THR A 212 -2.78 -23.75 -10.20
CA THR A 212 -1.87 -24.90 -10.29
C THR A 212 -1.68 -25.42 -11.72
N ASP A 213 -2.57 -25.07 -12.64
CA ASP A 213 -2.46 -25.36 -14.06
C ASP A 213 -1.52 -24.43 -14.85
N GLY A 214 -0.97 -23.42 -14.17
CA GLY A 214 -0.07 -22.44 -14.77
C GLY A 214 -0.73 -21.12 -15.18
N THR A 215 -2.04 -20.98 -15.07
CA THR A 215 -2.76 -19.73 -15.38
C THR A 215 -2.35 -18.64 -14.38
N VAL A 216 -1.78 -17.55 -14.87
CA VAL A 216 -1.41 -16.39 -14.06
C VAL A 216 -2.66 -15.58 -13.72
N ILE A 217 -2.89 -15.33 -12.43
CA ILE A 217 -3.96 -14.46 -11.95
C ILE A 217 -3.49 -13.02 -12.04
N CYS A 218 -2.37 -12.72 -11.38
CA CYS A 218 -1.75 -11.40 -11.42
C CYS A 218 -0.27 -11.48 -11.04
N ALA A 219 0.45 -10.39 -11.31
CA ALA A 219 1.87 -10.24 -11.00
C ALA A 219 2.14 -8.83 -10.45
N TYR A 220 2.81 -8.75 -9.32
CA TYR A 220 3.24 -7.52 -8.68
C TYR A 220 4.76 -7.39 -8.72
N LYS A 221 5.28 -6.31 -9.28
CA LYS A 221 6.71 -6.01 -9.30
C LYS A 221 7.11 -5.42 -7.94
N VAL A 222 7.74 -6.26 -7.13
CA VAL A 222 8.07 -5.91 -5.74
C VAL A 222 9.22 -4.90 -5.71
N PRO A 223 9.04 -3.71 -5.11
CA PRO A 223 10.07 -2.68 -5.12
C PRO A 223 11.25 -2.99 -4.19
N ASN A 224 10.99 -3.57 -3.04
CA ASN A 224 11.98 -3.84 -2.00
C ASN A 224 12.59 -5.25 -2.11
N ALA A 225 13.82 -5.41 -1.65
CA ALA A 225 14.46 -6.72 -1.50
C ALA A 225 14.31 -7.22 -0.06
N TYR A 226 14.04 -8.52 0.10
CA TYR A 226 13.90 -9.15 1.42
C TYR A 226 14.69 -10.45 1.48
N ASN A 227 15.36 -10.67 2.61
CA ASN A 227 15.93 -11.98 2.92
C ASN A 227 14.90 -12.92 3.55
N SER A 228 13.89 -12.38 4.22
CA SER A 228 12.86 -13.13 4.95
C SER A 228 11.55 -12.34 4.98
N ALA A 229 10.92 -12.17 3.82
CA ALA A 229 9.63 -11.48 3.76
C ALA A 229 8.51 -12.33 4.34
N LYS A 230 7.53 -11.63 4.93
CA LYS A 230 6.17 -12.11 5.12
C LYS A 230 5.31 -11.57 3.98
N VAL A 231 4.69 -12.47 3.26
CA VAL A 231 3.83 -12.15 2.11
C VAL A 231 2.39 -12.47 2.49
N LEU A 232 1.50 -11.50 2.36
CA LEU A 232 0.06 -11.67 2.51
C LEU A 232 -0.60 -11.48 1.14
N VAL A 233 -1.42 -12.44 0.74
CA VAL A 233 -2.14 -12.39 -0.54
C VAL A 233 -3.61 -12.77 -0.36
N SER A 234 -4.48 -12.06 -1.08
CA SER A 234 -5.89 -12.39 -1.24
C SER A 234 -6.33 -12.05 -2.67
N SER A 235 -7.28 -12.79 -3.20
CA SER A 235 -7.81 -12.57 -4.55
C SER A 235 -9.25 -13.07 -4.63
N PRO A 236 -10.13 -12.41 -5.41
CA PRO A 236 -11.46 -12.93 -5.73
C PRO A 236 -11.42 -14.28 -6.46
N GLU A 237 -10.29 -14.63 -7.08
CA GLU A 237 -10.07 -15.93 -7.74
C GLU A 237 -9.77 -17.06 -6.76
N PHE A 238 -9.56 -16.75 -5.47
CA PHE A 238 -9.26 -17.77 -4.47
C PHE A 238 -10.52 -18.49 -4.00
N VAL A 239 -10.43 -19.82 -3.99
CA VAL A 239 -11.43 -20.71 -3.39
C VAL A 239 -10.80 -21.37 -2.17
N SER A 240 -11.45 -21.28 -1.02
CA SER A 240 -10.95 -21.86 0.23
C SER A 240 -10.67 -23.36 0.08
N GLY A 241 -9.51 -23.79 0.56
CA GLY A 241 -9.07 -25.18 0.47
C GLY A 241 -8.51 -25.61 -0.89
N THR A 242 -8.53 -24.74 -1.90
CA THR A 242 -7.92 -24.99 -3.20
C THR A 242 -6.46 -24.52 -3.17
N SER A 243 -5.57 -25.29 -3.81
CA SER A 243 -4.17 -24.92 -3.91
C SER A 243 -3.91 -23.95 -5.06
N TYR A 244 -3.00 -23.00 -4.80
CA TYR A 244 -2.48 -22.04 -5.77
C TYR A 244 -0.97 -21.97 -5.66
N ASN A 245 -0.32 -21.31 -6.60
CA ASN A 245 1.10 -21.05 -6.61
C ASN A 245 1.38 -19.57 -6.34
N LEU A 246 2.24 -19.30 -5.36
CA LEU A 246 2.92 -18.04 -5.19
C LEU A 246 4.30 -18.17 -5.82
N VAL A 247 4.53 -17.49 -6.94
CA VAL A 247 5.80 -17.56 -7.69
C VAL A 247 6.55 -16.26 -7.49
N ARG A 248 7.63 -16.30 -6.74
CA ARG A 248 8.50 -15.14 -6.45
C ARG A 248 9.73 -15.11 -7.36
N ASN A 249 10.35 -13.94 -7.46
CA ASN A 249 11.56 -13.72 -8.27
C ASN A 249 11.35 -14.05 -9.77
N VAL A 250 10.15 -13.82 -10.27
CA VAL A 250 9.87 -13.93 -11.70
C VAL A 250 10.55 -12.77 -12.42
N THR A 251 11.30 -13.08 -13.46
CA THR A 251 12.14 -12.09 -14.16
C THR A 251 11.40 -11.32 -15.25
N SER A 252 10.40 -11.93 -15.86
CA SER A 252 9.56 -11.26 -16.84
C SER A 252 8.14 -11.82 -16.88
N VAL A 253 7.21 -10.94 -17.22
CA VAL A 253 5.82 -11.27 -17.54
C VAL A 253 5.53 -10.69 -18.93
N THR A 254 5.02 -11.52 -19.82
CA THR A 254 4.68 -11.13 -21.20
C THR A 254 3.22 -11.44 -21.49
N ASN A 255 2.63 -10.78 -22.48
CA ASN A 255 1.24 -10.98 -22.88
C ASN A 255 0.25 -10.76 -21.71
N ALA A 256 0.54 -9.82 -20.80
CA ALA A 256 -0.42 -9.43 -19.78
C ALA A 256 -1.68 -8.84 -20.43
N GLU A 257 -2.83 -9.14 -19.86
CA GLU A 257 -4.13 -8.65 -20.31
C GLU A 257 -4.35 -7.20 -19.91
N GLU A 258 -3.86 -6.84 -18.70
CA GLU A 258 -3.92 -5.48 -18.15
C GLU A 258 -2.60 -5.11 -17.50
N SER A 259 -2.29 -3.81 -17.50
CA SER A 259 -1.06 -3.25 -16.93
C SER A 259 -1.34 -1.94 -16.21
N TYR A 260 -0.88 -1.82 -14.98
CA TYR A 260 -1.03 -0.65 -14.12
C TYR A 260 0.32 -0.21 -13.58
N PHE A 261 0.45 1.08 -13.26
CA PHE A 261 1.65 1.68 -12.66
C PHE A 261 2.92 1.39 -13.47
N ASP A 262 2.88 1.61 -14.79
CA ASP A 262 4.00 1.35 -15.71
C ASP A 262 4.55 -0.08 -15.59
N GLY A 263 3.64 -1.07 -15.54
CA GLY A 263 3.99 -2.48 -15.46
C GLY A 263 4.35 -2.99 -14.06
N LYS A 264 4.10 -2.23 -13.00
CA LYS A 264 4.30 -2.72 -11.63
C LYS A 264 3.22 -3.71 -11.19
N PHE A 265 2.03 -3.62 -11.75
CA PHE A 265 0.97 -4.59 -11.55
C PHE A 265 0.40 -5.02 -12.88
N LEU A 266 0.33 -6.33 -13.10
CA LEU A 266 -0.12 -6.96 -14.35
C LEU A 266 -1.18 -7.99 -14.02
N VAL A 267 -2.20 -8.10 -14.89
CA VAL A 267 -3.23 -9.14 -14.81
C VAL A 267 -2.99 -10.14 -15.93
N GLY A 268 -3.07 -11.43 -15.63
CA GLY A 268 -2.81 -12.49 -16.59
C GLY A 268 -1.36 -12.55 -17.07
N GLY A 269 -1.15 -13.14 -18.22
CA GLY A 269 0.14 -13.19 -18.89
C GLY A 269 0.89 -14.52 -18.79
N THR A 270 2.12 -14.50 -19.27
CA THR A 270 3.04 -15.63 -19.22
C THR A 270 4.31 -15.25 -18.47
N ILE A 271 4.67 -16.02 -17.47
CA ILE A 271 5.83 -15.75 -16.62
C ILE A 271 7.07 -16.52 -17.06
N SER A 272 8.24 -15.95 -16.79
CA SER A 272 9.53 -16.61 -16.99
C SER A 272 10.38 -16.52 -15.73
N GLY A 273 10.99 -17.64 -15.36
CA GLY A 273 11.77 -17.78 -14.13
C GLY A 273 10.90 -17.86 -12.88
N GLY A 274 11.54 -17.69 -11.74
CA GLY A 274 10.87 -17.66 -10.46
C GLY A 274 11.03 -18.92 -9.62
N THR A 275 10.58 -18.82 -8.38
CA THR A 275 10.56 -19.92 -7.39
C THR A 275 9.16 -20.05 -6.84
N THR A 276 8.59 -21.22 -6.99
CA THR A 276 7.21 -21.53 -6.60
C THR A 276 7.10 -21.98 -5.14
N THR A 277 6.09 -21.47 -4.46
CA THR A 277 5.60 -21.96 -3.17
C THR A 277 4.12 -22.23 -3.32
N THR A 278 3.67 -23.44 -3.03
CA THR A 278 2.24 -23.76 -3.02
C THR A 278 1.58 -23.16 -1.79
N ILE A 279 0.45 -22.51 -1.99
CA ILE A 279 -0.38 -21.89 -0.95
C ILE A 279 -1.78 -22.47 -0.97
N SER A 280 -2.43 -22.50 0.18
CA SER A 280 -3.84 -22.94 0.32
C SER A 280 -4.58 -21.84 1.08
N PRO A 281 -5.25 -20.91 0.38
CA PRO A 281 -6.02 -19.84 1.00
C PRO A 281 -7.16 -20.38 1.88
N ARG A 282 -7.46 -19.67 2.97
CA ARG A 282 -8.43 -20.07 3.99
C ARG A 282 -9.40 -18.94 4.32
#